data_32f1cddf320e6ada3513c81508c72c10
#
_entry.id   32f1cddf320e6ada3513c81508c72c10
#
_cell.length_a   1.000
_cell.length_b   1.000
_cell.length_c   1.000
_cell.angle_alpha   90.00
_cell.angle_beta   90.00
_cell.angle_gamma   90.00
#
_symmetry.space_group_name_H-M   'P 1'
#
loop_
_entity.id
_entity.type
_entity.pdbx_description
1 polymer ?
#
loop_
_entity_poly.entity_id
_entity_poly.type
_entity_poly.pdbx_seq_one_letter_code
_entity_poly.pdbx_strand_id
1 'polypeptide(L)'
;LNCKLGKKIDNNFKKEFDLNQIYDEIPAFSYQCLRAFKRAIDRDSLSKSPSMIAAKEQWLKDSDNIARFIEDRCRIELDTNGGDSPRNIYKAYQDYCWEENIKPFSQPEFTRRLEAQGIPRKKVQFNNTRISRYLHLFVEDS
;
A
#
# COMPACT_ATOMS: atom_id res chain seq x y z
N LEU A 1 -3.61 -8.13 -12.40
CA LEU A 1 -3.26 -9.05 -13.49
C LEU A 1 -4.19 -10.24 -13.44
N ASN A 2 -5.35 -10.16 -14.14
CA ASN A 2 -6.21 -11.30 -14.39
C ASN A 2 -5.52 -12.19 -15.43
N CYS A 3 -4.68 -13.12 -15.01
CA CYS A 3 -4.28 -14.23 -15.84
C CYS A 3 -5.51 -15.11 -16.09
N LYS A 4 -6.18 -14.93 -17.20
CA LYS A 4 -7.13 -15.91 -17.70
C LYS A 4 -6.36 -17.15 -18.17
N LEU A 5 -6.00 -18.00 -17.21
CA LEU A 5 -5.57 -19.36 -17.49
C LEU A 5 -6.78 -20.07 -18.14
N GLY A 6 -6.67 -20.40 -19.42
CA GLY A 6 -7.66 -21.24 -20.09
C GLY A 6 -8.15 -20.81 -21.46
N LYS A 7 -7.49 -19.89 -22.16
CA LYS A 7 -7.70 -19.85 -23.62
C LYS A 7 -7.07 -21.11 -24.23
N LYS A 8 -7.90 -21.98 -24.82
CA LYS A 8 -7.40 -23.05 -25.71
C LYS A 8 -6.45 -22.38 -26.70
N ILE A 9 -5.23 -22.90 -26.81
CA ILE A 9 -4.25 -22.47 -27.82
C ILE A 9 -4.98 -22.58 -29.16
N ASP A 10 -5.17 -21.46 -29.84
CA ASP A 10 -5.82 -21.41 -31.13
C ASP A 10 -5.03 -22.30 -32.10
N ASN A 11 -5.73 -23.12 -32.89
CA ASN A 11 -5.11 -23.97 -33.90
C ASN A 11 -4.33 -23.15 -34.96
N ASN A 12 -4.59 -21.84 -35.04
CA ASN A 12 -3.84 -20.92 -35.87
C ASN A 12 -2.42 -20.64 -35.36
N PHE A 13 -2.17 -20.77 -34.04
CA PHE A 13 -0.85 -20.51 -33.44
C PHE A 13 0.24 -21.32 -34.14
N LYS A 14 0.00 -22.63 -34.42
CA LYS A 14 0.97 -23.50 -35.12
C LYS A 14 1.19 -23.13 -36.58
N LYS A 15 0.26 -22.40 -37.19
CA LYS A 15 0.41 -21.93 -38.59
C LYS A 15 1.14 -20.57 -38.65
N GLU A 16 1.00 -19.77 -37.59
CA GLU A 16 1.59 -18.44 -37.50
C GLU A 16 3.04 -18.48 -37.00
N PHE A 17 3.38 -19.49 -36.16
CA PHE A 17 4.71 -19.63 -35.58
C PHE A 17 5.34 -20.97 -35.97
N ASP A 18 6.53 -20.91 -36.54
CA ASP A 18 7.34 -22.11 -36.85
C ASP A 18 7.92 -22.66 -35.54
N LEU A 19 7.44 -23.84 -35.14
CA LEU A 19 7.90 -24.50 -33.90
C LEU A 19 9.39 -24.89 -33.99
N ASN A 20 9.91 -25.21 -35.18
CA ASN A 20 11.32 -25.55 -35.32
C ASN A 20 12.20 -24.33 -35.07
N GLN A 21 11.80 -23.16 -35.57
CA GLN A 21 12.48 -21.90 -35.27
C GLN A 21 12.49 -21.60 -33.77
N ILE A 22 11.35 -21.82 -33.09
CA ILE A 22 11.27 -21.65 -31.64
C ILE A 22 12.22 -22.60 -30.91
N TYR A 23 12.30 -23.86 -31.33
CA TYR A 23 13.24 -24.82 -30.73
C TYR A 23 14.70 -24.43 -30.96
N ASP A 24 15.03 -23.87 -32.09
CA ASP A 24 16.41 -23.41 -32.41
C ASP A 24 16.79 -22.18 -31.58
N GLU A 25 15.81 -21.38 -31.15
CA GLU A 25 16.03 -20.20 -30.29
C GLU A 25 16.20 -20.56 -28.81
N ILE A 26 15.73 -21.73 -28.35
CA ILE A 26 15.79 -22.13 -26.92
C ILE A 26 17.20 -22.03 -26.33
N PRO A 27 18.29 -22.48 -26.98
CA PRO A 27 19.62 -22.34 -26.37
C PRO A 27 20.04 -20.91 -26.14
N ALA A 28 19.77 -20.01 -27.08
CA ALA A 28 20.06 -18.58 -26.94
C ALA A 28 19.22 -17.92 -25.84
N PHE A 29 17.94 -18.23 -25.76
CA PHE A 29 17.04 -17.78 -24.72
C PHE A 29 17.48 -18.29 -23.34
N SER A 30 17.79 -19.58 -23.22
CA SER A 30 18.30 -20.20 -21.99
C SER A 30 19.57 -19.51 -21.48
N TYR A 31 20.50 -19.21 -22.39
CA TYR A 31 21.72 -18.48 -22.06
C TYR A 31 21.43 -17.08 -21.53
N GLN A 32 20.49 -16.35 -22.13
CA GLN A 32 20.07 -15.03 -21.65
C GLN A 32 19.42 -15.11 -20.25
N CYS A 33 18.58 -16.14 -20.02
CA CYS A 33 17.97 -16.37 -18.70
C CYS A 33 19.03 -16.63 -17.63
N LEU A 34 20.03 -17.49 -17.92
CA LEU A 34 21.12 -17.79 -16.99
C LEU A 34 21.97 -16.54 -16.69
N ARG A 35 22.26 -15.72 -17.69
CA ARG A 35 22.94 -14.43 -17.47
C ARG A 35 22.14 -13.45 -16.62
N ALA A 36 20.84 -13.39 -16.84
CA ALA A 36 19.95 -12.55 -16.03
C ALA A 36 19.87 -13.04 -14.58
N PHE A 37 19.77 -14.35 -14.39
CA PHE A 37 19.78 -14.99 -13.08
C PHE A 37 21.09 -14.75 -12.33
N LYS A 38 22.25 -14.94 -12.99
CA LYS A 38 23.56 -14.63 -12.38
C LYS A 38 23.61 -13.16 -11.91
N ARG A 39 23.19 -12.22 -12.76
CA ARG A 39 23.14 -10.79 -12.38
C ARG A 39 22.21 -10.50 -11.20
N ALA A 40 21.13 -11.25 -11.05
CA ALA A 40 20.23 -11.12 -9.89
C ALA A 40 20.88 -11.63 -8.61
N ILE A 41 21.60 -12.77 -8.68
CA ILE A 41 22.38 -13.31 -7.55
C ILE A 41 23.48 -12.35 -7.16
N ASP A 42 24.28 -11.86 -8.10
CA ASP A 42 25.41 -10.97 -7.84
C ASP A 42 24.98 -9.64 -7.17
N ARG A 43 23.72 -9.23 -7.37
CA ARG A 43 23.12 -8.03 -6.76
C ARG A 43 22.29 -8.31 -5.51
N ASP A 44 22.13 -9.58 -5.16
CA ASP A 44 21.22 -10.03 -4.09
C ASP A 44 19.79 -9.47 -4.22
N SER A 45 19.38 -9.19 -5.45
CA SER A 45 18.05 -8.62 -5.73
C SER A 45 17.62 -8.78 -7.18
N LEU A 46 16.32 -8.91 -7.38
CA LEU A 46 15.72 -8.79 -8.71
C LEU A 46 15.67 -7.32 -9.15
N SER A 47 15.86 -7.09 -10.45
CA SER A 47 15.70 -5.74 -11.02
C SER A 47 14.27 -5.27 -10.84
N LYS A 48 14.10 -4.09 -10.25
CA LYS A 48 12.80 -3.43 -10.13
C LYS A 48 12.73 -2.32 -11.17
N SER A 49 11.76 -2.39 -12.07
CA SER A 49 11.51 -1.28 -12.99
C SER A 49 10.88 -0.10 -12.23
N PRO A 50 11.06 1.15 -12.68
CA PRO A 50 10.39 2.30 -12.10
C PRO A 50 8.86 2.13 -12.06
N SER A 51 8.27 1.52 -13.08
CA SER A 51 6.84 1.21 -13.13
C SER A 51 6.39 0.20 -12.06
N MET A 52 7.21 -0.80 -11.74
CA MET A 52 6.91 -1.75 -10.66
C MET A 52 6.97 -1.06 -9.28
N ILE A 53 7.92 -0.16 -9.09
CA ILE A 53 8.04 0.60 -7.84
C ILE A 53 6.81 1.49 -7.68
N ALA A 54 6.46 2.27 -8.70
CA ALA A 54 5.30 3.13 -8.69
C ALA A 54 3.98 2.35 -8.48
N ALA A 55 3.81 1.21 -9.17
CA ALA A 55 2.64 0.36 -8.99
C ALA A 55 2.54 -0.23 -7.57
N LYS A 56 3.69 -0.60 -6.96
CA LYS A 56 3.73 -1.07 -5.58
C LYS A 56 3.35 0.05 -4.60
N GLU A 57 3.90 1.25 -4.80
CA GLU A 57 3.59 2.41 -3.95
C GLU A 57 2.12 2.78 -4.06
N GLN A 58 1.57 2.81 -5.26
CA GLN A 58 0.15 3.05 -5.48
C GLN A 58 -0.71 1.99 -4.80
N TRP A 59 -0.37 0.71 -4.98
CA TRP A 59 -1.10 -0.38 -4.33
C TRP A 59 -1.05 -0.31 -2.79
N LEU A 60 0.09 0.08 -2.22
CA LEU A 60 0.23 0.28 -0.78
C LEU A 60 -0.66 1.43 -0.29
N LYS A 61 -0.70 2.55 -1.01
CA LYS A 61 -1.60 3.68 -0.70
C LYS A 61 -3.06 3.25 -0.79
N ASP A 62 -3.45 2.58 -1.87
CA ASP A 62 -4.82 2.12 -2.08
C ASP A 62 -5.28 1.06 -1.04
N SER A 63 -4.31 0.33 -0.47
CA SER A 63 -4.56 -0.70 0.54
C SER A 63 -4.58 -0.15 1.97
N ASP A 64 -4.07 1.05 2.20
CA ASP A 64 -4.01 1.66 3.53
C ASP A 64 -5.18 2.63 3.74
N ASN A 65 -6.30 2.09 4.23
CA ASN A 65 -7.49 2.88 4.52
C ASN A 65 -7.27 3.93 5.63
N ILE A 66 -6.22 3.81 6.44
CA ILE A 66 -5.88 4.80 7.46
C ILE A 66 -5.16 5.99 6.81
N ALA A 67 -4.23 5.75 5.90
CA ALA A 67 -3.58 6.83 5.16
C ALA A 67 -4.62 7.66 4.37
N ARG A 68 -5.57 6.98 3.71
CA ARG A 68 -6.68 7.64 3.00
C ARG A 68 -7.58 8.42 3.94
N PHE A 69 -7.95 7.84 5.08
CA PHE A 69 -8.74 8.55 6.10
C PHE A 69 -8.05 9.83 6.59
N ILE A 70 -6.72 9.77 6.81
CA ILE A 70 -5.95 10.94 7.22
C ILE A 70 -5.98 12.02 6.14
N GLU A 71 -5.79 11.61 4.87
CA GLU A 71 -5.78 12.53 3.72
C GLU A 71 -7.15 13.15 3.46
N ASP A 72 -8.24 12.36 3.59
CA ASP A 72 -9.59 12.77 3.20
C ASP A 72 -10.34 13.50 4.32
N ARG A 73 -10.04 13.22 5.60
CA ARG A 73 -10.86 13.66 6.75
C ARG A 73 -10.08 14.30 7.88
N CYS A 74 -8.77 14.39 7.78
CA CYS A 74 -7.97 14.95 8.85
C CYS A 74 -7.07 16.07 8.35
N ARG A 75 -6.85 17.05 9.24
CA ARG A 75 -5.87 18.10 9.05
C ARG A 75 -4.69 17.88 10.00
N ILE A 76 -3.48 18.01 9.46
CA ILE A 76 -2.24 17.92 10.25
C ILE A 76 -1.69 19.33 10.45
N GLU A 77 -1.62 19.78 11.70
CA GLU A 77 -1.09 21.09 12.10
C GLU A 77 0.17 20.92 12.95
N LEU A 78 1.34 21.02 12.34
CA LEU A 78 2.62 20.78 13.00
C LEU A 78 2.98 21.84 14.07
N ASP A 79 2.42 23.04 13.97
CA ASP A 79 2.75 24.17 14.86
C ASP A 79 1.96 24.18 16.17
N THR A 80 1.07 23.20 16.38
CA THR A 80 0.24 23.12 17.56
C THR A 80 0.67 21.98 18.47
N ASN A 81 0.71 22.21 19.79
CA ASN A 81 0.82 21.13 20.78
C ASN A 81 -0.53 20.47 21.09
N GLY A 82 -1.51 20.68 20.22
CA GLY A 82 -2.86 20.16 20.31
C GLY A 82 -3.10 18.97 19.41
N GLY A 83 -4.33 18.53 19.40
CA GLY A 83 -4.84 17.44 18.56
C GLY A 83 -6.11 16.86 19.15
N ASP A 84 -6.81 16.06 18.39
CA ASP A 84 -8.07 15.48 18.85
C ASP A 84 -7.90 14.30 19.78
N SER A 85 -8.96 14.01 20.52
CA SER A 85 -8.97 12.86 21.42
C SER A 85 -8.99 11.55 20.62
N PRO A 86 -8.32 10.49 21.12
CA PRO A 86 -8.33 9.19 20.47
C PRO A 86 -9.72 8.63 20.19
N ARG A 87 -10.68 9.00 21.04
CA ARG A 87 -12.07 8.56 20.90
C ARG A 87 -12.73 9.24 19.69
N ASN A 88 -12.53 10.55 19.54
CA ASN A 88 -13.11 11.31 18.42
C ASN A 88 -12.54 10.87 17.09
N ILE A 89 -11.21 10.74 17.02
CA ILE A 89 -10.55 10.30 15.78
C ILE A 89 -10.96 8.89 15.40
N TYR A 90 -11.05 7.97 16.38
CA TYR A 90 -11.47 6.61 16.08
C TYR A 90 -12.94 6.54 15.65
N LYS A 91 -13.80 7.37 16.23
CA LYS A 91 -15.20 7.48 15.80
C LYS A 91 -15.28 8.00 14.37
N ALA A 92 -14.60 9.08 14.04
CA ALA A 92 -14.56 9.62 12.68
C ALA A 92 -14.02 8.60 11.68
N TYR A 93 -12.99 7.81 12.05
CA TYR A 93 -12.50 6.72 11.23
C TYR A 93 -13.55 5.62 11.00
N GLN A 94 -14.35 5.28 12.03
CA GLN A 94 -15.43 4.31 11.87
C GLN A 94 -16.51 4.83 10.92
N ASP A 95 -16.89 6.11 11.05
CA ASP A 95 -17.87 6.77 10.21
C ASP A 95 -17.36 6.80 8.74
N TYR A 96 -16.10 7.17 8.53
CA TYR A 96 -15.44 7.11 7.21
C TYR A 96 -15.46 5.69 6.61
N CYS A 97 -15.09 4.69 7.39
CA CYS A 97 -15.12 3.30 6.92
C CYS A 97 -16.54 2.84 6.55
N TRP A 98 -17.55 3.32 7.27
CA TRP A 98 -18.94 3.03 6.96
C TRP A 98 -19.36 3.65 5.64
N GLU A 99 -19.02 4.92 5.40
CA GLU A 99 -19.31 5.63 4.15
C GLU A 99 -18.63 4.96 2.93
N GLU A 100 -17.38 4.55 3.09
CA GLU A 100 -16.59 3.89 2.05
C GLU A 100 -16.89 2.37 1.92
N ASN A 101 -17.82 1.85 2.74
CA ASN A 101 -18.17 0.41 2.79
C ASN A 101 -16.93 -0.49 3.05
N ILE A 102 -16.04 -0.02 3.93
CA ILE A 102 -14.82 -0.72 4.35
C ILE A 102 -14.98 -1.20 5.79
N LYS A 103 -14.46 -2.38 6.10
CA LYS A 103 -14.44 -2.86 7.48
C LYS A 103 -13.40 -2.10 8.30
N PRO A 104 -13.79 -1.42 9.41
CA PRO A 104 -12.83 -0.71 10.25
C PRO A 104 -11.90 -1.68 11.00
N PHE A 105 -10.67 -1.26 11.21
CA PHE A 105 -9.77 -1.96 12.13
C PHE A 105 -10.25 -1.81 13.58
N SER A 106 -9.82 -2.73 14.45
CA SER A 106 -10.01 -2.58 15.89
C SER A 106 -9.25 -1.34 16.40
N GLN A 107 -9.73 -0.76 17.50
CA GLN A 107 -9.09 0.44 18.07
C GLN A 107 -7.60 0.27 18.40
N PRO A 108 -7.12 -0.87 18.95
CA PRO A 108 -5.69 -1.09 19.15
C PRO A 108 -4.89 -1.12 17.84
N GLU A 109 -5.41 -1.78 16.82
CA GLU A 109 -4.75 -1.86 15.51
C GLU A 109 -4.73 -0.50 14.80
N PHE A 110 -5.82 0.25 14.87
CA PHE A 110 -5.91 1.62 14.39
C PHE A 110 -4.85 2.51 15.04
N THR A 111 -4.73 2.46 16.38
CA THR A 111 -3.70 3.22 17.12
C THR A 111 -2.30 2.87 16.66
N ARG A 112 -1.98 1.58 16.56
CA ARG A 112 -0.67 1.09 16.12
C ARG A 112 -0.31 1.60 14.72
N ARG A 113 -1.28 1.62 13.81
CA ARG A 113 -1.07 2.08 12.43
C ARG A 113 -0.92 3.59 12.33
N LEU A 114 -1.69 4.37 13.13
CA LEU A 114 -1.50 5.82 13.21
C LEU A 114 -0.11 6.19 13.73
N GLU A 115 0.37 5.48 14.74
CA GLU A 115 1.73 5.68 15.27
C GLU A 115 2.79 5.33 14.21
N ALA A 116 2.56 4.30 13.39
CA ALA A 116 3.43 3.94 12.27
C ALA A 116 3.43 5.00 11.15
N GLN A 117 2.35 5.79 11.01
CA GLN A 117 2.28 6.95 10.11
C GLN A 117 2.95 8.20 10.69
N GLY A 118 3.59 8.09 11.87
CA GLY A 118 4.28 9.21 12.51
C GLY A 118 3.38 10.14 13.33
N ILE A 119 2.16 9.70 13.67
CA ILE A 119 1.20 10.46 14.48
C ILE A 119 1.18 9.87 15.90
N PRO A 120 2.04 10.35 16.82
CA PRO A 120 2.15 9.75 18.13
C PRO A 120 1.01 10.18 19.05
N ARG A 121 0.58 9.25 19.89
CA ARG A 121 -0.34 9.53 20.98
C ARG A 121 0.44 10.02 22.20
N LYS A 122 0.13 11.21 22.70
CA LYS A 122 0.73 11.77 23.92
C LYS A 122 -0.33 12.17 24.96
N LYS A 123 0.10 12.17 26.22
CA LYS A 123 -0.69 12.74 27.33
C LYS A 123 -0.35 14.21 27.44
N VAL A 124 -1.33 15.06 27.19
CA VAL A 124 -1.21 16.52 27.29
C VAL A 124 -1.94 16.98 28.54
N GLN A 125 -1.40 17.96 29.24
CA GLN A 125 -2.07 18.58 30.39
C GLN A 125 -3.03 19.65 29.88
N PHE A 126 -4.31 19.48 30.21
CA PHE A 126 -5.36 20.43 29.86
C PHE A 126 -6.24 20.67 31.11
N ASN A 127 -6.38 21.92 31.54
CA ASN A 127 -7.16 22.29 32.72
C ASN A 127 -6.87 21.41 33.94
N ASN A 128 -5.60 21.24 34.31
CA ASN A 128 -5.15 20.42 35.45
C ASN A 128 -5.43 18.91 35.32
N THR A 129 -5.92 18.44 34.17
CA THR A 129 -6.19 17.01 33.91
C THR A 129 -5.27 16.51 32.79
N ARG A 130 -4.70 15.30 32.96
CA ARG A 130 -3.93 14.65 31.90
C ARG A 130 -4.87 13.90 30.96
N ILE A 131 -4.98 14.40 29.73
CA ILE A 131 -5.78 13.78 28.66
C ILE A 131 -4.86 13.23 27.57
N SER A 132 -5.27 12.12 26.97
CA SER A 132 -4.57 11.57 25.79
C SER A 132 -5.08 12.26 24.53
N ARG A 133 -4.16 12.69 23.67
CA ARG A 133 -4.45 13.24 22.34
C ARG A 133 -3.48 12.69 21.30
N TYR A 134 -3.91 12.62 20.05
CA TYR A 134 -2.98 12.48 18.94
C TYR A 134 -2.43 13.86 18.62
N LEU A 135 -1.09 13.98 18.60
CA LEU A 135 -0.47 15.26 18.32
C LEU A 135 -0.67 15.64 16.87
N HIS A 136 -0.96 16.92 16.66
CA HIS A 136 -1.05 17.54 15.34
C HIS A 136 -2.19 17.04 14.46
N LEU A 137 -3.04 16.10 14.90
CA LEU A 137 -4.12 15.52 14.11
C LEU A 137 -5.48 16.05 14.59
N PHE A 138 -6.22 16.64 13.66
CA PHE A 138 -7.57 17.15 13.86
C PHE A 138 -8.49 16.55 12.81
N VAL A 139 -9.70 16.17 13.21
CA VAL A 139 -10.74 15.74 12.27
C VAL A 139 -11.40 17.00 11.72
N GLU A 140 -11.58 17.07 10.41
CA GLU A 140 -12.38 18.12 9.77
C GLU A 140 -13.86 17.78 9.91
N ASP A 141 -14.62 18.68 10.55
CA ASP A 141 -16.07 18.58 10.62
C ASP A 141 -16.64 18.79 9.21
N SER A 142 -17.45 17.83 8.74
CA SER A 142 -18.13 17.88 7.45
C SER A 142 -19.32 18.79 7.49
#